data_66145b682a176b8a26a072cbed8acc90
#
_entry.id   66145b682a176b8a26a072cbed8acc90
#
_cell.length_a   1.000
_cell.length_b   1.000
_cell.length_c   1.000
_cell.angle_alpha   90.00
_cell.angle_beta   90.00
_cell.angle_gamma   90.00
#
_symmetry.space_group_name_H-M   'P 1'
#
loop_
_entity.id
_entity.type
_entity.pdbx_description
1 polymer ?
#
loop_
_entity_poly.entity_id
_entity_poly.type
_entity_poly.pdbx_seq_one_letter_code
_entity_poly.pdbx_strand_id
1 'polypeptide(L)'
;FAFIGKPIGIGGIAMAGIIGIIRQSKIIRQAVGLAVSEFGGGKGSAEIAERTQRDLSMKRILTILIATLVSVFVFFHFGLLGGDWTQSLTAILIVFVIAFLFTTVAANAIAIVGTNPVSGMTLMTLILASLVLVSVGLSGTTGMTAALVIGGVVCTALSMAGGFITDLKIGYWLGTTPKK
;
A
#
# COMPACT_ATOMS: atom_id res chain seq x y z
N PHE A 1 -13.82 -16.56 -30.50
CA PHE A 1 -12.89 -15.63 -29.84
C PHE A 1 -13.17 -15.52 -28.34
N ALA A 2 -14.43 -15.47 -27.89
CA ALA A 2 -14.80 -15.31 -26.49
C ALA A 2 -14.43 -16.52 -25.59
N PHE A 3 -14.48 -17.73 -26.11
CA PHE A 3 -14.23 -18.95 -25.33
C PHE A 3 -12.74 -19.33 -25.20
N ILE A 4 -11.88 -18.86 -26.09
CA ILE A 4 -10.45 -19.22 -26.10
C ILE A 4 -9.59 -18.00 -25.83
N GLY A 5 -9.85 -16.87 -26.48
CA GLY A 5 -9.01 -15.67 -26.36
C GLY A 5 -9.11 -14.98 -24.99
N LYS A 6 -10.32 -14.90 -24.40
CA LYS A 6 -10.50 -14.30 -23.08
C LYS A 6 -9.78 -15.07 -21.96
N PRO A 7 -9.94 -16.41 -21.82
CA PRO A 7 -9.22 -17.15 -20.77
C PRO A 7 -7.70 -17.09 -20.91
N ILE A 8 -7.17 -17.10 -22.14
CA ILE A 8 -5.73 -16.97 -22.37
C ILE A 8 -5.23 -15.59 -21.93
N GLY A 9 -5.96 -14.52 -22.28
CA GLY A 9 -5.62 -13.16 -21.88
C GLY A 9 -5.66 -12.99 -20.35
N ILE A 10 -6.70 -13.50 -19.70
CA ILE A 10 -6.83 -13.46 -18.23
C ILE A 10 -5.71 -14.25 -17.56
N GLY A 11 -5.40 -15.46 -18.07
CA GLY A 11 -4.30 -16.27 -17.56
C GLY A 11 -2.94 -15.58 -17.71
N GLY A 12 -2.70 -14.94 -18.86
CA GLY A 12 -1.49 -14.17 -19.11
C GLY A 12 -1.32 -13.00 -18.14
N ILE A 13 -2.39 -12.23 -17.89
CA ILE A 13 -2.38 -11.10 -16.95
C ILE A 13 -2.15 -11.60 -15.52
N ALA A 14 -2.84 -12.67 -15.11
CA ALA A 14 -2.67 -13.26 -13.79
C ALA A 14 -1.24 -13.76 -13.57
N MET A 15 -0.66 -14.45 -14.54
CA MET A 15 0.72 -14.94 -14.47
C MET A 15 1.73 -13.80 -14.43
N ALA A 16 1.54 -12.78 -15.25
CA ALA A 16 2.37 -11.58 -15.23
C ALA A 16 2.32 -10.87 -13.86
N GLY A 17 1.14 -10.82 -13.23
CA GLY A 17 0.95 -10.28 -11.88
C GLY A 17 1.72 -11.08 -10.82
N ILE A 18 1.62 -12.41 -10.85
CA ILE A 18 2.34 -13.31 -9.92
C ILE A 18 3.85 -13.17 -10.10
N ILE A 19 4.34 -13.21 -11.33
CA ILE A 19 5.78 -13.04 -11.64
C ILE A 19 6.24 -11.64 -11.18
N GLY A 20 5.43 -10.60 -11.38
CA GLY A 20 5.69 -9.26 -10.91
C GLY A 20 5.89 -9.19 -9.39
N ILE A 21 4.99 -9.80 -8.62
CA ILE A 21 5.08 -9.86 -7.15
C ILE A 21 6.34 -10.63 -6.71
N ILE A 22 6.62 -11.78 -7.32
CA ILE A 22 7.82 -12.57 -6.99
C ILE A 22 9.09 -11.76 -7.28
N ARG A 23 9.15 -11.06 -8.40
CA ARG A 23 10.30 -10.23 -8.78
C ARG A 23 10.50 -9.05 -7.83
N GLN A 24 9.42 -8.53 -7.28
CA GLN A 24 9.46 -7.43 -6.30
C GLN A 24 9.71 -7.89 -4.86
N SER A 25 9.67 -9.19 -4.57
CA SER A 25 9.95 -9.73 -3.23
C SER A 25 11.30 -9.28 -2.68
N LYS A 26 12.30 -9.07 -3.56
CA LYS A 26 13.62 -8.54 -3.20
C LYS A 26 13.52 -7.09 -2.69
N ILE A 27 12.71 -6.26 -3.32
CA ILE A 27 12.49 -4.86 -2.92
C ILE A 27 11.74 -4.80 -1.60
N ILE A 28 10.72 -5.63 -1.43
CA ILE A 28 9.96 -5.75 -0.18
C ILE A 28 10.88 -6.17 0.97
N ARG A 29 11.74 -7.16 0.74
CA ARG A 29 12.72 -7.61 1.75
C ARG A 29 13.72 -6.52 2.11
N GLN A 30 14.19 -5.74 1.14
CA GLN A 30 15.07 -4.60 1.37
C GLN A 30 14.39 -3.49 2.17
N ALA A 31 13.13 -3.16 1.84
CA ALA A 31 12.34 -2.16 2.56
C ALA A 31 12.12 -2.56 4.03
N VAL A 32 11.75 -3.82 4.28
CA VAL A 32 11.61 -4.35 5.63
C VAL A 32 12.97 -4.39 6.36
N GLY A 33 14.04 -4.80 5.66
CA GLY A 33 15.40 -4.83 6.21
C GLY A 33 15.88 -3.44 6.65
N LEU A 34 15.65 -2.41 5.84
CA LEU A 34 15.95 -1.01 6.18
C LEU A 34 15.14 -0.54 7.38
N ALA A 35 13.84 -0.83 7.42
CA ALA A 35 13.01 -0.48 8.56
C ALA A 35 13.53 -1.10 9.86
N VAL A 36 13.85 -2.41 9.83
CA VAL A 36 14.37 -3.13 11.00
C VAL A 36 15.75 -2.64 11.42
N SER A 37 16.66 -2.36 10.47
CA SER A 37 18.02 -1.91 10.79
C SER A 37 18.04 -0.52 11.43
N GLU A 38 17.15 0.37 11.02
CA GLU A 38 17.01 1.69 11.65
C GLU A 38 16.34 1.62 13.04
N PHE A 39 15.49 0.62 13.27
CA PHE A 39 14.95 0.32 14.59
C PHE A 39 16.01 -0.19 15.57
N GLY A 40 16.96 -0.99 15.09
CA GLY A 40 18.04 -1.58 15.88
C GLY A 40 19.14 -0.61 16.30
N GLY A 41 18.97 0.70 16.11
CA GLY A 41 19.95 1.71 16.53
C GLY A 41 21.17 1.82 15.59
N GLY A 42 21.06 1.32 14.38
CA GLY A 42 22.04 1.58 13.34
C GLY A 42 22.14 3.10 13.13
N LYS A 43 23.29 3.68 13.48
CA LYS A 43 23.64 5.07 13.20
C LYS A 43 23.60 5.23 11.68
N GLY A 44 22.42 5.57 11.15
CA GLY A 44 22.31 6.09 9.80
C GLY A 44 23.28 7.26 9.72
N SER A 45 24.22 7.14 8.83
CA SER A 45 25.36 8.04 8.63
C SER A 45 24.92 9.49 8.74
N ALA A 46 25.27 10.10 9.87
CA ALA A 46 25.30 11.55 10.04
C ALA A 46 26.53 12.11 9.31
N GLU A 47 26.94 11.46 8.24
CA GLU A 47 27.91 11.99 7.30
C GLU A 47 27.18 13.00 6.43
N ILE A 48 27.78 14.16 6.32
CA ILE A 48 27.44 15.36 5.56
C ILE A 48 26.61 15.03 4.32
N ALA A 49 25.33 14.70 4.53
CA ALA A 49 24.43 14.46 3.43
C ALA A 49 24.19 15.80 2.73
N GLU A 50 24.51 15.85 1.46
CA GLU A 50 24.20 17.00 0.61
C GLU A 50 22.73 17.41 0.84
N ARG A 51 22.45 18.70 0.70
CA ARG A 51 21.11 19.27 0.91
C ARG A 51 20.00 18.49 0.21
N THR A 52 20.30 17.91 -0.94
CA THR A 52 19.40 17.13 -1.79
C THR A 52 19.14 15.71 -1.28
N GLN A 53 19.94 15.21 -0.32
CA GLN A 53 19.82 13.87 0.25
C GLN A 53 19.25 13.87 1.68
N ARG A 54 18.85 15.04 2.19
CA ARG A 54 18.24 15.13 3.53
C ARG A 54 16.79 14.66 3.50
N ASP A 55 16.55 13.49 4.10
CA ASP A 55 15.25 12.86 4.18
C ASP A 55 14.65 12.96 5.60
N LEU A 56 13.39 12.55 5.73
CA LEU A 56 12.69 12.45 7.01
C LEU A 56 13.25 11.29 7.83
N SER A 57 13.41 11.49 9.14
CA SER A 57 13.85 10.41 10.04
C SER A 57 12.81 9.28 10.07
N MET A 58 13.26 8.02 9.98
CA MET A 58 12.40 6.84 9.97
C MET A 58 11.48 6.77 11.22
N LYS A 59 11.96 7.24 12.36
CA LYS A 59 11.14 7.32 13.59
C LYS A 59 9.89 8.17 13.38
N ARG A 60 10.01 9.30 12.68
CA ARG A 60 8.87 10.19 12.39
C ARG A 60 7.89 9.55 11.42
N ILE A 61 8.40 8.90 10.38
CA ILE A 61 7.57 8.17 9.40
C ILE A 61 6.77 7.09 10.10
N LEU A 62 7.41 6.30 10.97
CA LEU A 62 6.75 5.25 11.71
C LEU A 62 5.69 5.78 12.69
N THR A 63 5.98 6.88 13.40
CA THR A 63 5.01 7.50 14.30
C THR A 63 3.75 7.92 13.54
N ILE A 64 3.91 8.54 12.37
CA ILE A 64 2.79 8.93 11.52
C ILE A 64 2.02 7.70 11.02
N LEU A 65 2.74 6.65 10.59
CA LEU A 65 2.13 5.40 10.13
C LEU A 65 1.30 4.73 11.23
N ILE A 66 1.84 4.62 12.44
CA ILE A 66 1.10 4.06 13.59
C ILE A 66 -0.11 4.93 13.93
N ALA A 67 0.05 6.25 13.97
CA ALA A 67 -1.06 7.15 14.24
C ALA A 67 -2.19 7.02 13.20
N THR A 68 -1.83 6.87 11.92
CA THR A 68 -2.79 6.65 10.84
C THR A 68 -3.49 5.30 10.98
N LEU A 69 -2.76 4.22 11.28
CA LEU A 69 -3.34 2.90 11.49
C LEU A 69 -4.31 2.89 12.68
N VAL A 70 -3.94 3.54 13.78
CA VAL A 70 -4.83 3.68 14.95
C VAL A 70 -6.08 4.48 14.59
N SER A 71 -5.95 5.57 13.84
CA SER A 71 -7.09 6.36 13.39
C SER A 71 -8.04 5.56 12.51
N VAL A 72 -7.51 4.79 11.55
CA VAL A 72 -8.29 3.92 10.69
C VAL A 72 -8.95 2.79 11.51
N PHE A 73 -8.23 2.22 12.48
CA PHE A 73 -8.80 1.20 13.38
C PHE A 73 -9.98 1.73 14.18
N VAL A 74 -9.83 2.90 14.79
CA VAL A 74 -10.91 3.56 15.55
C VAL A 74 -12.13 3.81 14.66
N PHE A 75 -11.90 4.26 13.43
CA PHE A 75 -12.96 4.49 12.47
C PHE A 75 -13.69 3.17 12.10
N PHE A 76 -12.97 2.08 11.86
CA PHE A 76 -13.59 0.78 11.58
C PHE A 76 -14.35 0.24 12.78
N HIS A 77 -13.77 0.35 13.98
CA HIS A 77 -14.35 -0.21 15.20
C HIS A 77 -15.65 0.49 15.60
N PHE A 78 -15.64 1.81 15.64
CA PHE A 78 -16.79 2.60 16.10
C PHE A 78 -17.74 3.02 14.97
N GLY A 79 -17.20 3.27 13.77
CA GLY A 79 -17.99 3.81 12.66
C GLY A 79 -18.68 2.77 11.79
N LEU A 80 -18.09 1.59 11.64
CA LEU A 80 -18.53 0.65 10.62
C LEU A 80 -18.98 -0.71 11.18
N LEU A 81 -18.26 -1.26 12.16
CA LEU A 81 -18.40 -2.65 12.62
C LEU A 81 -19.09 -2.77 14.00
N GLY A 82 -19.63 -1.67 14.56
CA GLY A 82 -20.44 -1.70 15.75
C GLY A 82 -19.77 -2.25 17.02
N GLY A 83 -18.44 -2.27 17.07
CA GLY A 83 -17.68 -2.69 18.26
C GLY A 83 -17.14 -4.11 18.24
N ASP A 84 -17.29 -4.85 17.16
CA ASP A 84 -16.74 -6.20 17.03
C ASP A 84 -15.21 -6.17 16.82
N TRP A 85 -14.45 -6.59 17.84
CA TRP A 85 -12.99 -6.59 17.84
C TRP A 85 -12.39 -7.48 16.75
N THR A 86 -12.93 -8.68 16.55
CA THR A 86 -12.43 -9.66 15.58
C THR A 86 -12.53 -9.14 14.16
N GLN A 87 -13.66 -8.55 13.82
CA GLN A 87 -13.92 -8.00 12.51
C GLN A 87 -13.08 -6.74 12.25
N SER A 88 -12.97 -5.87 13.26
CA SER A 88 -12.16 -4.65 13.17
C SER A 88 -10.67 -4.95 13.01
N LEU A 89 -10.15 -5.94 13.76
CA LEU A 89 -8.77 -6.36 13.65
C LEU A 89 -8.48 -6.98 12.27
N THR A 90 -9.40 -7.79 11.76
CA THR A 90 -9.27 -8.39 10.43
C THR A 90 -9.29 -7.30 9.35
N ALA A 91 -10.19 -6.33 9.44
CA ALA A 91 -10.28 -5.23 8.48
C ALA A 91 -8.99 -4.40 8.42
N ILE A 92 -8.42 -4.01 9.58
CA ILE A 92 -7.17 -3.25 9.61
C ILE A 92 -5.98 -4.06 9.09
N LEU A 93 -5.93 -5.36 9.38
CA LEU A 93 -4.89 -6.25 8.89
C LEU A 93 -4.95 -6.36 7.35
N ILE A 94 -6.15 -6.50 6.78
CA ILE A 94 -6.37 -6.49 5.33
C ILE A 94 -5.87 -5.18 4.73
N VAL A 95 -6.30 -4.04 5.29
CA VAL A 95 -5.88 -2.72 4.82
C VAL A 95 -4.36 -2.59 4.85
N PHE A 96 -3.74 -2.96 5.96
CA PHE A 96 -2.28 -2.84 6.12
C PHE A 96 -1.52 -3.70 5.11
N VAL A 97 -1.86 -4.99 5.00
CA VAL A 97 -1.17 -5.92 4.10
C VAL A 97 -1.36 -5.52 2.64
N ILE A 98 -2.60 -5.25 2.24
CA ILE A 98 -2.91 -4.91 0.84
C ILE A 98 -2.34 -3.55 0.48
N ALA A 99 -2.48 -2.53 1.33
CA ALA A 99 -1.92 -1.21 1.07
C ALA A 99 -0.40 -1.28 0.95
N PHE A 100 0.29 -1.98 1.86
CA PHE A 100 1.74 -2.13 1.82
C PHE A 100 2.22 -2.82 0.54
N LEU A 101 1.62 -3.97 0.20
CA LEU A 101 1.99 -4.71 -1.01
C LEU A 101 1.72 -3.91 -2.28
N PHE A 102 0.53 -3.36 -2.41
CA PHE A 102 0.14 -2.65 -3.63
C PHE A 102 0.86 -1.32 -3.77
N THR A 103 1.11 -0.59 -2.67
CA THR A 103 1.89 0.65 -2.72
C THR A 103 3.32 0.38 -3.17
N THR A 104 3.94 -0.70 -2.69
CA THR A 104 5.30 -1.08 -3.11
C THR A 104 5.35 -1.42 -4.61
N VAL A 105 4.35 -2.18 -5.10
CA VAL A 105 4.24 -2.55 -6.52
C VAL A 105 3.96 -1.31 -7.37
N ALA A 106 3.02 -0.46 -6.95
CA ALA A 106 2.66 0.76 -7.65
C ALA A 106 3.84 1.73 -7.72
N ALA A 107 4.58 1.90 -6.62
CA ALA A 107 5.75 2.78 -6.56
C ALA A 107 6.78 2.41 -7.63
N ASN A 108 7.08 1.12 -7.77
CA ASN A 108 8.02 0.65 -8.78
C ASN A 108 7.48 0.84 -10.21
N ALA A 109 6.19 0.54 -10.43
CA ALA A 109 5.56 0.74 -11.72
C ALA A 109 5.56 2.22 -12.13
N ILE A 110 5.23 3.13 -11.22
CA ILE A 110 5.21 4.58 -11.47
C ILE A 110 6.62 5.10 -11.76
N ALA A 111 7.62 4.62 -11.04
CA ALA A 111 9.01 5.02 -11.27
C ALA A 111 9.51 4.64 -12.67
N ILE A 112 9.02 3.53 -13.24
CA ILE A 112 9.43 3.03 -14.56
C ILE A 112 8.57 3.64 -15.67
N VAL A 113 7.24 3.58 -15.52
CA VAL A 113 6.28 3.91 -16.59
C VAL A 113 5.77 5.34 -16.51
N GLY A 114 5.81 5.96 -15.33
CA GLY A 114 5.29 7.30 -15.09
C GLY A 114 3.77 7.39 -14.94
N THR A 115 3.05 6.26 -15.00
CA THR A 115 1.58 6.21 -14.82
C THR A 115 1.21 5.42 -13.57
N ASN A 116 0.11 5.84 -12.93
CA ASN A 116 -0.35 5.21 -11.69
C ASN A 116 -1.45 4.17 -11.98
N PRO A 117 -1.22 2.86 -11.73
CA PRO A 117 -2.19 1.79 -12.01
C PRO A 117 -3.26 1.64 -10.93
N VAL A 118 -3.77 2.74 -10.36
CA VAL A 118 -4.70 2.75 -9.21
C VAL A 118 -5.97 1.97 -9.47
N SER A 119 -6.58 2.11 -10.64
CA SER A 119 -7.90 1.52 -10.94
C SER A 119 -7.89 -0.01 -10.87
N GLY A 120 -6.90 -0.65 -11.47
CA GLY A 120 -6.76 -2.12 -11.44
C GLY A 120 -6.47 -2.65 -10.03
N MET A 121 -5.60 -1.99 -9.29
CA MET A 121 -5.25 -2.39 -7.92
C MET A 121 -6.41 -2.19 -6.95
N THR A 122 -7.22 -1.14 -7.13
CA THR A 122 -8.42 -0.92 -6.31
C THR A 122 -9.46 -2.01 -6.54
N LEU A 123 -9.69 -2.42 -7.79
CA LEU A 123 -10.60 -3.54 -8.09
C LEU A 123 -10.13 -4.84 -7.44
N MET A 124 -8.83 -5.15 -7.52
CA MET A 124 -8.26 -6.32 -6.84
C MET A 124 -8.41 -6.22 -5.32
N THR A 125 -8.23 -5.04 -4.74
CA THR A 125 -8.46 -4.81 -3.30
C THR A 125 -9.90 -5.10 -2.91
N LEU A 126 -10.87 -4.64 -3.69
CA LEU A 126 -12.29 -4.89 -3.42
C LEU A 126 -12.62 -6.38 -3.47
N ILE A 127 -12.08 -7.10 -4.45
CA ILE A 127 -12.29 -8.56 -4.57
C ILE A 127 -11.66 -9.29 -3.39
N LEU A 128 -10.40 -9.01 -3.06
CA LEU A 128 -9.70 -9.66 -1.96
C LEU A 128 -10.34 -9.33 -0.61
N ALA A 129 -10.66 -8.06 -0.38
CA ALA A 129 -11.31 -7.63 0.86
C ALA A 129 -12.67 -8.28 1.05
N SER A 130 -13.49 -8.35 0.01
CA SER A 130 -14.81 -8.99 0.09
C SER A 130 -14.72 -10.49 0.36
N LEU A 131 -13.76 -11.20 -0.27
CA LEU A 131 -13.54 -12.63 -0.02
C LEU A 131 -13.14 -12.90 1.44
N VAL A 132 -12.19 -12.10 1.98
CA VAL A 132 -11.72 -12.27 3.36
C VAL A 132 -12.82 -11.88 4.35
N LEU A 133 -13.55 -10.78 4.13
CA LEU A 133 -14.63 -10.35 5.02
C LEU A 133 -15.76 -11.39 5.09
N VAL A 134 -16.13 -11.98 3.95
CA VAL A 134 -17.14 -13.07 3.91
C VAL A 134 -16.63 -14.29 4.67
N SER A 135 -15.36 -14.65 4.58
CA SER A 135 -14.77 -15.77 5.32
C SER A 135 -14.78 -15.56 6.84
N VAL A 136 -14.76 -14.30 7.30
CA VAL A 136 -14.85 -13.91 8.73
C VAL A 136 -16.31 -13.74 9.19
N GLY A 137 -17.28 -13.98 8.30
CA GLY A 137 -18.70 -13.91 8.63
C GLY A 137 -19.35 -12.54 8.41
N LEU A 138 -18.63 -11.58 7.85
CA LEU A 138 -19.19 -10.28 7.46
C LEU A 138 -19.87 -10.41 6.09
N SER A 139 -21.19 -10.58 6.09
CA SER A 139 -22.02 -10.68 4.90
C SER A 139 -23.09 -9.59 4.87
N GLY A 140 -23.77 -9.44 3.74
CA GLY A 140 -24.84 -8.47 3.57
C GLY A 140 -24.38 -7.03 3.40
N THR A 141 -25.20 -6.07 3.77
CA THR A 141 -24.96 -4.63 3.57
C THR A 141 -23.75 -4.11 4.34
N THR A 142 -23.55 -4.58 5.57
CA THR A 142 -22.40 -4.19 6.41
C THR A 142 -21.08 -4.68 5.81
N GLY A 143 -21.05 -5.92 5.30
CA GLY A 143 -19.85 -6.46 4.61
C GLY A 143 -19.54 -5.70 3.33
N MET A 144 -20.55 -5.34 2.54
CA MET A 144 -20.36 -4.53 1.32
C MET A 144 -19.81 -3.14 1.63
N THR A 145 -20.37 -2.45 2.63
CA THR A 145 -19.89 -1.13 3.06
C THR A 145 -18.44 -1.21 3.59
N ALA A 146 -18.12 -2.22 4.38
CA ALA A 146 -16.77 -2.44 4.87
C ALA A 146 -15.78 -2.67 3.73
N ALA A 147 -16.13 -3.51 2.75
CA ALA A 147 -15.28 -3.75 1.57
C ALA A 147 -15.05 -2.47 0.74
N LEU A 148 -16.10 -1.66 0.53
CA LEU A 148 -16.00 -0.39 -0.19
C LEU A 148 -15.10 0.61 0.54
N VAL A 149 -15.23 0.71 1.86
CA VAL A 149 -14.38 1.62 2.67
C VAL A 149 -12.93 1.14 2.65
N ILE A 150 -12.67 -0.16 2.77
CA ILE A 150 -11.32 -0.73 2.63
C ILE A 150 -10.73 -0.38 1.26
N GLY A 151 -11.51 -0.58 0.20
CA GLY A 151 -11.11 -0.20 -1.15
C GLY A 151 -10.80 1.29 -1.28
N GLY A 152 -11.61 2.15 -0.68
CA GLY A 152 -11.40 3.60 -0.64
C GLY A 152 -10.11 4.00 0.08
N VAL A 153 -9.84 3.43 1.26
CA VAL A 153 -8.61 3.68 2.03
C VAL A 153 -7.37 3.25 1.24
N VAL A 154 -7.39 2.05 0.66
CA VAL A 154 -6.26 1.56 -0.16
C VAL A 154 -6.10 2.39 -1.43
N CYS A 155 -7.20 2.79 -2.08
CA CYS A 155 -7.16 3.66 -3.25
C CYS A 155 -6.51 5.01 -2.94
N THR A 156 -6.87 5.61 -1.81
CA THR A 156 -6.27 6.87 -1.35
C THR A 156 -4.77 6.71 -1.08
N ALA A 157 -4.37 5.64 -0.39
CA ALA A 157 -2.96 5.35 -0.15
C ALA A 157 -2.16 5.19 -1.45
N LEU A 158 -2.70 4.46 -2.42
CA LEU A 158 -2.08 4.27 -3.74
C LEU A 158 -1.97 5.58 -4.53
N SER A 159 -3.02 6.40 -4.51
CA SER A 159 -3.04 7.69 -5.19
C SER A 159 -2.01 8.65 -4.61
N MET A 160 -1.95 8.75 -3.29
CA MET A 160 -0.97 9.59 -2.58
C MET A 160 0.47 9.11 -2.82
N ALA A 161 0.71 7.79 -2.79
CA ALA A 161 2.03 7.25 -3.10
C ALA A 161 2.45 7.59 -4.54
N GLY A 162 1.53 7.55 -5.49
CA GLY A 162 1.79 7.91 -6.88
C GLY A 162 2.16 9.36 -7.05
N GLY A 163 1.38 10.27 -6.48
CA GLY A 163 1.67 11.70 -6.47
C GLY A 163 3.02 11.99 -5.83
N PHE A 164 3.28 11.43 -4.66
CA PHE A 164 4.53 11.63 -3.91
C PHE A 164 5.78 11.20 -4.71
N ILE A 165 5.73 10.05 -5.39
CA ILE A 165 6.87 9.59 -6.21
C ILE A 165 7.11 10.52 -7.40
N THR A 166 6.04 11.01 -8.03
CA THR A 166 6.14 11.96 -9.13
C THR A 166 6.75 13.28 -8.66
N ASP A 167 6.28 13.79 -7.51
CA ASP A 167 6.78 15.03 -6.91
C ASP A 167 8.24 14.92 -6.50
N LEU A 168 8.65 13.78 -5.92
CA LEU A 168 10.05 13.51 -5.61
C LEU A 168 10.93 13.51 -6.86
N LYS A 169 10.45 12.94 -7.97
CA LYS A 169 11.19 12.91 -9.22
C LYS A 169 11.37 14.31 -9.83
N ILE A 170 10.30 15.11 -9.78
CA ILE A 170 10.34 16.51 -10.21
C ILE A 170 11.28 17.31 -9.28
N GLY A 171 11.15 17.12 -7.98
CA GLY A 171 12.01 17.74 -6.98
C GLY A 171 13.50 17.43 -7.16
N TYR A 172 13.81 16.17 -7.52
CA TYR A 172 15.17 15.76 -7.85
C TYR A 172 15.73 16.53 -9.05
N TRP A 173 14.96 16.69 -10.11
CA TRP A 173 15.41 17.45 -11.29
C TRP A 173 15.57 18.94 -11.01
N LEU A 174 14.77 19.50 -10.12
CA LEU A 174 14.85 20.91 -9.70
C LEU A 174 15.89 21.16 -8.59
N GLY A 175 16.52 20.11 -8.05
CA GLY A 175 17.48 20.21 -6.96
C GLY A 175 16.86 20.68 -5.64
N THR A 176 15.59 20.34 -5.38
CA THR A 176 14.91 20.68 -4.13
C THR A 176 15.33 19.76 -2.99
N THR A 177 15.09 20.20 -1.74
CA THR A 177 15.39 19.39 -0.56
C THR A 177 14.18 18.51 -0.24
N PRO A 178 14.30 17.16 -0.22
CA PRO A 178 13.16 16.25 0.02
C PRO A 178 12.45 16.47 1.37
N LYS A 179 13.15 17.02 2.35
CA LYS A 179 12.63 17.28 3.70
C LYS A 179 11.67 18.48 3.76
N LYS A 180 11.61 19.32 2.76
CA LYS A 180 10.70 20.48 2.71
C LYS A 180 9.41 20.17 2.00
#